data_f94ba4b106913ca1cd852155c5065a0a
#
_entry.id   f94ba4b106913ca1cd852155c5065a0a
#
_cell.length_a   1.000
_cell.length_b   1.000
_cell.length_c   1.000
_cell.angle_alpha   90.00
_cell.angle_beta   90.00
_cell.angle_gamma   90.00
#
_symmetry.space_group_name_H-M   'P 1'
#
loop_
_entity.id
_entity.type
_entity.pdbx_description
1 polymer ?
#
loop_
_entity_poly.entity_id
_entity_poly.type
_entity_poly.pdbx_seq_one_letter_code
_entity_poly.pdbx_strand_id
1 'polypeptide(L)'
;MKKTPSRLFPTYEVGSLPKLPARTSALEGREVADDEMQQLKRLGLKYGVDSAGAEEVIARLQKEKRKPASEERKQLLDFNALLNLRIQEKSGIDFVYDGEARRSEMYRHVVQQVEGFEDLPEMIRSQEEQSYRKSVCVAEPKLKLGALSVLVEEEFAFAENNALHKVKVPLNDPYMIAVMSDNRHYTRIARKQFPEDVWKQEYQAKREFTLALAKDIIRPQVEAVVALGASWIQLDLPCATVNVEHLPIVVEGVNAVVEGIPASFSLHFCYPRRNSLTKKNGYELLYPHVLHLDQRVRHFSLELANADDYESDLAVFAQYNTERKFDLGIGVIDITLGRHREGLYEKPQLVRERILRAAEVLKDPSLVYVAPDCGLRQLKLDRCIRLYEIMVEGAELARRG
;
A
#
# COMPACT_ATOMS: atom_id res chain seq x y z
N MET A 1 6.75 -25.46 -1.80
CA MET A 1 6.96 -24.51 -0.69
C MET A 1 7.69 -23.29 -1.22
N LYS A 2 7.11 -22.10 -1.10
CA LYS A 2 7.76 -20.84 -1.46
C LYS A 2 8.96 -20.62 -0.55
N LYS A 3 10.12 -20.23 -1.12
CA LYS A 3 11.35 -20.03 -0.34
C LYS A 3 11.20 -18.82 0.59
N THR A 4 11.42 -18.99 1.89
CA THR A 4 11.66 -17.87 2.79
C THR A 4 13.06 -17.34 2.50
N PRO A 5 13.25 -16.03 2.33
CA PRO A 5 14.61 -15.50 2.25
C PRO A 5 15.33 -15.80 3.57
N SER A 6 16.38 -16.60 3.50
CA SER A 6 17.29 -16.86 4.64
C SER A 6 18.48 -15.90 4.62
N ARG A 7 18.37 -14.81 3.86
CA ARG A 7 19.45 -13.86 3.60
C ARG A 7 19.16 -12.52 4.29
N LEU A 8 20.22 -11.80 4.66
CA LEU A 8 20.12 -10.44 5.17
C LEU A 8 19.48 -9.50 4.13
N PHE A 9 18.90 -8.41 4.60
CA PHE A 9 18.35 -7.34 3.77
C PHE A 9 17.34 -7.85 2.73
N PRO A 10 16.29 -8.61 3.15
CA PRO A 10 15.30 -9.09 2.20
C PRO A 10 14.55 -7.92 1.57
N THR A 11 14.32 -8.03 0.26
CA THR A 11 13.66 -6.99 -0.53
C THR A 11 12.17 -7.25 -0.65
N TYR A 12 11.36 -6.20 -0.61
CA TYR A 12 9.92 -6.30 -0.81
C TYR A 12 9.35 -5.11 -1.58
N GLU A 13 8.19 -5.31 -2.15
CA GLU A 13 7.39 -4.30 -2.81
C GLU A 13 6.38 -3.70 -1.81
N VAL A 14 6.16 -2.36 -1.85
CA VAL A 14 5.28 -1.67 -0.89
C VAL A 14 3.80 -1.98 -1.15
N GLY A 15 3.34 -1.93 -2.40
CA GLY A 15 1.93 -2.25 -2.74
C GLY A 15 1.65 -2.05 -4.23
N SER A 16 1.46 -0.83 -4.66
CA SER A 16 0.89 -0.53 -5.97
C SER A 16 1.91 -0.36 -7.09
N LEU A 17 1.60 -0.96 -8.25
CA LEU A 17 2.32 -0.78 -9.52
C LEU A 17 1.45 -0.05 -10.55
N PRO A 18 2.08 0.57 -11.58
CA PRO A 18 1.36 1.16 -12.71
C PRO A 18 0.46 0.14 -13.39
N LYS A 19 -0.73 0.56 -13.75
CA LYS A 19 -1.64 -0.25 -14.55
C LYS A 19 -1.20 -0.18 -16.02
N LEU A 20 -1.26 -1.30 -16.73
CA LEU A 20 -0.97 -1.32 -18.16
C LEU A 20 -1.93 -0.38 -18.92
N PRO A 21 -1.45 0.53 -19.78
CA PRO A 21 -2.29 1.42 -20.55
C PRO A 21 -3.35 0.67 -21.37
N ALA A 22 -2.97 -0.35 -22.13
CA ALA A 22 -3.89 -1.16 -22.94
C ALA A 22 -5.04 -1.76 -22.11
N ARG A 23 -4.71 -2.30 -20.91
CA ARG A 23 -5.73 -2.82 -19.98
C ARG A 23 -6.65 -1.69 -19.50
N THR A 24 -6.11 -0.53 -19.17
CA THR A 24 -6.88 0.61 -18.65
C THR A 24 -7.83 1.15 -19.72
N SER A 25 -7.34 1.39 -20.93
CA SER A 25 -8.12 1.82 -22.08
C SER A 25 -9.27 0.85 -22.38
N ALA A 26 -8.99 -0.46 -22.41
CA ALA A 26 -10.00 -1.49 -22.62
C ALA A 26 -11.08 -1.52 -21.54
N LEU A 27 -10.71 -1.43 -20.25
CA LEU A 27 -11.66 -1.43 -19.14
C LEU A 27 -12.57 -0.19 -19.11
N GLU A 28 -12.08 0.92 -19.60
CA GLU A 28 -12.85 2.16 -19.72
C GLU A 28 -13.72 2.22 -20.99
N GLY A 29 -13.52 1.29 -21.91
CA GLY A 29 -14.20 1.28 -23.23
C GLY A 29 -13.63 2.34 -24.19
N ARG A 30 -12.38 2.74 -23.97
CA ARG A 30 -11.61 3.62 -24.86
C ARG A 30 -10.89 2.80 -25.92
N GLU A 31 -10.54 3.42 -27.02
CA GLU A 31 -9.66 2.85 -28.02
C GLU A 31 -8.29 2.53 -27.40
N VAL A 32 -7.76 1.37 -27.67
CA VAL A 32 -6.41 0.94 -27.28
C VAL A 32 -5.46 1.29 -28.40
N ALA A 33 -4.50 2.17 -28.15
CA ALA A 33 -3.54 2.60 -29.16
C ALA A 33 -2.56 1.48 -29.52
N ASP A 34 -1.98 1.55 -30.72
CA ASP A 34 -1.03 0.53 -31.21
C ASP A 34 0.20 0.39 -30.31
N ASP A 35 0.72 1.47 -29.79
CA ASP A 35 1.86 1.48 -28.87
C ASP A 35 1.53 0.85 -27.50
N GLU A 36 0.30 1.07 -27.00
CA GLU A 36 -0.19 0.39 -25.78
C GLU A 36 -0.27 -1.12 -25.99
N MET A 37 -0.76 -1.58 -27.14
CA MET A 37 -0.81 -2.98 -27.50
C MET A 37 0.58 -3.59 -27.69
N GLN A 38 1.47 -2.87 -28.35
CA GLN A 38 2.86 -3.29 -28.51
C GLN A 38 3.57 -3.41 -27.16
N GLN A 39 3.34 -2.48 -26.24
CA GLN A 39 3.87 -2.55 -24.87
C GLN A 39 3.38 -3.81 -24.16
N LEU A 40 2.08 -4.10 -24.20
CA LEU A 40 1.48 -5.30 -23.59
C LEU A 40 2.16 -6.58 -24.11
N LYS A 41 2.29 -6.73 -25.44
CA LYS A 41 2.94 -7.87 -26.09
C LYS A 41 4.42 -8.00 -25.70
N ARG A 42 5.17 -6.92 -25.79
CA ARG A 42 6.59 -6.87 -25.46
C ARG A 42 6.84 -7.29 -24.01
N LEU A 43 6.03 -6.79 -23.08
CA LEU A 43 6.15 -7.11 -21.66
C LEU A 43 5.73 -8.56 -21.38
N GLY A 44 4.65 -9.06 -21.99
CA GLY A 44 4.25 -10.45 -21.91
C GLY A 44 5.39 -11.38 -22.33
N LEU A 45 5.96 -11.15 -23.51
CA LEU A 45 7.09 -11.93 -24.02
C LEU A 45 8.33 -11.84 -23.10
N LYS A 46 8.73 -10.62 -22.69
CA LYS A 46 9.91 -10.39 -21.84
C LYS A 46 9.81 -11.13 -20.50
N TYR A 47 8.61 -11.16 -19.91
CA TYR A 47 8.40 -11.73 -18.58
C TYR A 47 7.82 -13.15 -18.60
N GLY A 48 7.55 -13.72 -19.79
CA GLY A 48 7.04 -15.07 -19.95
C GLY A 48 5.58 -15.22 -19.51
N VAL A 49 4.79 -14.17 -19.74
CA VAL A 49 3.34 -14.15 -19.52
C VAL A 49 2.64 -14.16 -20.88
N ASP A 50 1.84 -15.18 -21.13
CA ASP A 50 1.07 -15.28 -22.38
C ASP A 50 0.06 -14.14 -22.48
N SER A 51 0.20 -13.33 -23.52
CA SER A 51 -0.67 -12.18 -23.79
C SER A 51 -1.85 -12.48 -24.73
N ALA A 52 -1.87 -13.66 -25.36
CA ALA A 52 -2.84 -13.99 -26.43
C ALA A 52 -4.30 -13.79 -25.97
N GLY A 53 -4.66 -14.26 -24.79
CA GLY A 53 -6.02 -14.10 -24.25
C GLY A 53 -6.40 -12.63 -24.00
N ALA A 54 -5.48 -11.83 -23.47
CA ALA A 54 -5.71 -10.41 -23.26
C ALA A 54 -5.84 -9.65 -24.59
N GLU A 55 -5.02 -9.99 -25.58
CA GLU A 55 -5.08 -9.40 -26.94
C GLU A 55 -6.40 -9.72 -27.62
N GLU A 56 -6.86 -10.96 -27.56
CA GLU A 56 -8.14 -11.39 -28.13
C GLU A 56 -9.31 -10.62 -27.51
N VAL A 57 -9.33 -10.51 -26.19
CA VAL A 57 -10.34 -9.72 -25.46
C VAL A 57 -10.33 -8.26 -25.93
N ILE A 58 -9.17 -7.61 -25.96
CA ILE A 58 -9.05 -6.22 -26.40
C ILE A 58 -9.54 -6.05 -27.84
N ALA A 59 -9.11 -6.91 -28.76
CA ALA A 59 -9.51 -6.84 -30.16
C ALA A 59 -11.04 -6.96 -30.33
N ARG A 60 -11.67 -7.88 -29.58
CA ARG A 60 -13.11 -8.08 -29.58
C ARG A 60 -13.84 -6.84 -29.04
N LEU A 61 -13.39 -6.27 -27.91
CA LEU A 61 -13.99 -5.08 -27.30
C LEU A 61 -13.95 -3.86 -28.24
N GLN A 62 -12.81 -3.68 -28.92
CA GLN A 62 -12.65 -2.60 -29.90
C GLN A 62 -13.58 -2.78 -31.12
N LYS A 63 -13.68 -4.01 -31.66
CA LYS A 63 -14.58 -4.34 -32.77
C LYS A 63 -16.04 -4.08 -32.40
N GLU A 64 -16.44 -4.51 -31.19
CA GLU A 64 -17.81 -4.41 -30.70
C GLU A 64 -18.14 -3.04 -30.07
N LYS A 65 -17.17 -2.17 -29.87
CA LYS A 65 -17.29 -0.81 -29.26
C LYS A 65 -18.03 -0.83 -27.93
N ARG A 66 -17.69 -1.77 -27.06
CA ARG A 66 -18.30 -1.95 -25.74
C ARG A 66 -17.27 -2.07 -24.62
N LYS A 67 -17.74 -1.92 -23.40
CA LYS A 67 -16.96 -2.27 -22.19
C LYS A 67 -16.92 -3.79 -21.98
N PRO A 68 -15.88 -4.31 -21.27
CA PRO A 68 -15.77 -5.73 -20.99
C PRO A 68 -16.89 -6.23 -20.08
N ALA A 69 -17.38 -7.44 -20.39
CA ALA A 69 -18.17 -8.24 -19.45
C ALA A 69 -17.30 -8.73 -18.28
N SER A 70 -17.94 -9.31 -17.25
CA SER A 70 -17.23 -9.71 -16.02
C SER A 70 -16.04 -10.63 -16.29
N GLU A 71 -16.19 -11.67 -17.11
CA GLU A 71 -15.11 -12.62 -17.42
C GLU A 71 -13.98 -11.97 -18.23
N GLU A 72 -14.31 -11.15 -19.23
CA GLU A 72 -13.32 -10.41 -20.02
C GLU A 72 -12.54 -9.42 -19.14
N ARG A 73 -13.26 -8.74 -18.24
CA ARG A 73 -12.64 -7.89 -17.23
C ARG A 73 -11.65 -8.68 -16.37
N LYS A 74 -12.06 -9.86 -15.89
CA LYS A 74 -11.23 -10.73 -15.07
C LYS A 74 -9.96 -11.13 -15.82
N GLN A 75 -10.06 -11.56 -17.08
CA GLN A 75 -8.90 -11.94 -17.90
C GLN A 75 -7.88 -10.81 -18.05
N LEU A 76 -8.33 -9.57 -18.29
CA LEU A 76 -7.45 -8.41 -18.38
C LEU A 76 -6.77 -8.08 -17.04
N LEU A 77 -7.48 -8.24 -15.93
CA LEU A 77 -6.94 -8.04 -14.58
C LEU A 77 -5.94 -9.12 -14.20
N ASP A 78 -6.25 -10.39 -14.50
CA ASP A 78 -5.39 -11.54 -14.24
C ASP A 78 -4.07 -11.43 -15.02
N PHE A 79 -4.13 -11.05 -16.30
CA PHE A 79 -2.93 -10.79 -17.09
C PHE A 79 -2.03 -9.73 -16.44
N ASN A 80 -2.59 -8.58 -16.05
CA ASN A 80 -1.82 -7.50 -15.42
C ASN A 80 -1.25 -7.93 -14.06
N ALA A 81 -2.03 -8.64 -13.24
CA ALA A 81 -1.59 -9.17 -11.95
C ALA A 81 -0.42 -10.16 -12.11
N LEU A 82 -0.56 -11.11 -13.04
CA LEU A 82 0.51 -12.09 -13.33
C LEU A 82 1.77 -11.41 -13.86
N LEU A 83 1.62 -10.43 -14.75
CA LEU A 83 2.75 -9.67 -15.28
C LEU A 83 3.50 -8.93 -14.15
N ASN A 84 2.77 -8.29 -13.24
CA ASN A 84 3.36 -7.59 -12.09
C ASN A 84 4.14 -8.55 -11.18
N LEU A 85 3.60 -9.74 -10.88
CA LEU A 85 4.32 -10.78 -10.14
C LEU A 85 5.63 -11.18 -10.85
N ARG A 86 5.57 -11.46 -12.15
CA ARG A 86 6.75 -11.86 -12.92
C ARG A 86 7.80 -10.76 -13.05
N ILE A 87 7.39 -9.50 -13.14
CA ILE A 87 8.30 -8.35 -13.12
C ILE A 87 9.08 -8.32 -11.80
N GLN A 88 8.41 -8.37 -10.67
CA GLN A 88 9.03 -8.33 -9.35
C GLN A 88 9.97 -9.53 -9.13
N GLU A 89 9.50 -10.74 -9.44
CA GLU A 89 10.28 -11.96 -9.29
C GLU A 89 11.54 -11.98 -10.15
N LYS A 90 11.43 -11.60 -11.44
CA LYS A 90 12.60 -11.49 -12.32
C LYS A 90 13.55 -10.36 -11.97
N SER A 91 13.05 -9.31 -11.31
CA SER A 91 13.90 -8.26 -10.74
C SER A 91 14.59 -8.71 -9.45
N GLY A 92 14.23 -9.85 -8.86
CA GLY A 92 14.86 -10.42 -7.67
C GLY A 92 14.23 -9.95 -6.34
N ILE A 93 13.01 -9.43 -6.35
CA ILE A 93 12.26 -9.05 -5.15
C ILE A 93 11.89 -10.31 -4.35
N ASP A 94 12.15 -10.32 -3.06
CA ASP A 94 11.94 -11.48 -2.17
C ASP A 94 10.48 -11.67 -1.77
N PHE A 95 9.76 -10.59 -1.47
CA PHE A 95 8.35 -10.61 -1.14
C PHE A 95 7.56 -9.78 -2.15
N VAL A 96 6.61 -10.40 -2.81
CA VAL A 96 5.89 -9.84 -3.95
C VAL A 96 4.40 -9.70 -3.67
N TYR A 97 3.73 -8.87 -4.47
CA TYR A 97 2.28 -8.81 -4.59
C TYR A 97 1.88 -8.52 -6.04
N ASP A 98 0.59 -8.58 -6.34
CA ASP A 98 0.06 -8.38 -7.70
C ASP A 98 0.13 -6.91 -8.19
N GLY A 99 0.69 -6.00 -7.40
CA GLY A 99 0.77 -4.57 -7.69
C GLY A 99 -0.59 -3.89 -7.62
N GLU A 100 -1.53 -4.43 -6.85
CA GLU A 100 -2.92 -3.95 -6.72
C GLU A 100 -3.63 -3.85 -8.08
N ALA A 101 -3.35 -4.81 -8.97
CA ALA A 101 -3.82 -4.78 -10.35
C ALA A 101 -5.35 -4.69 -10.47
N ARG A 102 -6.08 -5.21 -9.49
CA ARG A 102 -7.56 -5.24 -9.48
C ARG A 102 -8.17 -3.98 -8.93
N ARG A 103 -7.43 -3.21 -8.12
CA ARG A 103 -7.93 -2.01 -7.43
C ARG A 103 -7.95 -0.81 -8.38
N SER A 104 -9.04 -0.09 -8.40
CA SER A 104 -9.14 1.17 -9.17
C SER A 104 -8.31 2.27 -8.51
N GLU A 105 -8.50 2.43 -7.21
CA GLU A 105 -7.86 3.42 -6.35
C GLU A 105 -8.02 2.95 -4.90
N MET A 106 -7.10 3.29 -4.03
CA MET A 106 -6.98 2.81 -2.66
C MET A 106 -8.27 3.04 -1.83
N TYR A 107 -8.74 4.27 -1.75
CA TYR A 107 -9.90 4.65 -0.92
C TYR A 107 -11.23 4.12 -1.50
N ARG A 108 -11.52 4.41 -2.76
CA ARG A 108 -12.79 4.05 -3.39
C ARG A 108 -12.99 2.55 -3.55
N HIS A 109 -11.90 1.81 -3.74
CA HIS A 109 -11.97 0.37 -3.81
C HIS A 109 -12.68 -0.21 -2.59
N VAL A 110 -12.41 0.33 -1.40
CA VAL A 110 -13.06 -0.11 -0.16
C VAL A 110 -14.45 0.49 0.00
N VAL A 111 -14.60 1.82 -0.03
CA VAL A 111 -15.88 2.46 0.32
C VAL A 111 -17.02 2.09 -0.62
N GLN A 112 -16.74 1.73 -1.88
CA GLN A 112 -17.74 1.23 -2.82
C GLN A 112 -18.32 -0.15 -2.43
N GLN A 113 -17.62 -0.90 -1.59
CA GLN A 113 -18.05 -2.21 -1.08
C GLN A 113 -18.67 -2.12 0.33
N VAL A 114 -18.94 -0.91 0.81
CA VAL A 114 -19.46 -0.67 2.17
C VAL A 114 -20.82 0.01 2.08
N GLU A 115 -21.80 -0.55 2.79
CA GLU A 115 -23.07 0.12 3.08
C GLU A 115 -22.86 1.23 4.09
N GLY A 116 -23.77 2.22 4.14
CA GLY A 116 -23.66 3.38 5.03
C GLY A 116 -22.86 4.54 4.46
N PHE A 117 -22.32 4.40 3.23
CA PHE A 117 -21.66 5.48 2.49
C PHE A 117 -22.49 5.95 1.31
N GLU A 118 -22.46 7.26 1.07
CA GLU A 118 -23.02 7.91 -0.11
C GLU A 118 -21.92 8.70 -0.83
N ASP A 119 -21.93 8.68 -2.16
CA ASP A 119 -20.99 9.46 -2.95
C ASP A 119 -21.37 10.94 -2.95
N LEU A 120 -20.38 11.80 -2.73
CA LEU A 120 -20.52 13.24 -2.90
C LEU A 120 -20.13 13.64 -4.34
N PRO A 121 -20.70 14.74 -4.87
CA PRO A 121 -20.30 15.23 -6.20
C PRO A 121 -18.85 15.74 -6.25
N GLU A 122 -18.29 16.06 -5.10
CA GLU A 122 -16.96 16.66 -4.97
C GLU A 122 -15.84 15.67 -5.30
N MET A 123 -14.88 16.17 -6.07
CA MET A 123 -13.61 15.47 -6.31
C MET A 123 -12.53 16.09 -5.43
N ILE A 124 -11.84 15.25 -4.70
CA ILE A 124 -10.66 15.67 -3.91
C ILE A 124 -9.42 15.32 -4.72
N ARG A 125 -8.47 16.26 -4.77
CA ARG A 125 -7.14 16.03 -5.32
C ARG A 125 -6.18 15.80 -4.17
N SER A 126 -5.56 14.63 -4.13
CA SER A 126 -4.51 14.34 -3.15
C SER A 126 -3.23 15.13 -3.45
N GLN A 127 -2.33 15.22 -2.48
CA GLN A 127 -1.01 15.82 -2.69
C GLN A 127 -0.20 15.12 -3.78
N GLU A 128 -0.54 13.86 -4.07
CA GLU A 128 0.06 13.06 -5.13
C GLU A 128 -0.64 13.23 -6.50
N GLU A 129 -1.42 14.31 -6.68
CA GLU A 129 -2.18 14.62 -7.90
C GLU A 129 -3.26 13.60 -8.30
N GLN A 130 -3.55 12.62 -7.46
CA GLN A 130 -4.69 11.72 -7.68
C GLN A 130 -6.00 12.42 -7.33
N SER A 131 -6.98 12.27 -8.21
CA SER A 131 -8.34 12.75 -7.94
C SER A 131 -9.22 11.57 -7.57
N TYR A 132 -9.93 11.67 -6.45
CA TYR A 132 -10.92 10.68 -6.04
C TYR A 132 -12.22 11.36 -5.63
N ARG A 133 -13.33 10.65 -5.82
CA ARG A 133 -14.64 11.14 -5.41
C ARG A 133 -14.78 10.94 -3.90
N LYS A 134 -15.10 12.01 -3.20
CA LYS A 134 -15.35 11.97 -1.77
C LYS A 134 -16.66 11.22 -1.48
N SER A 135 -16.69 10.49 -0.37
CA SER A 135 -17.90 9.83 0.13
C SER A 135 -18.22 10.31 1.55
N VAL A 136 -19.46 10.21 1.93
CA VAL A 136 -19.95 10.58 3.27
C VAL A 136 -20.52 9.36 3.97
N CYS A 137 -20.10 9.13 5.21
CA CYS A 137 -20.68 8.14 6.09
C CYS A 137 -21.96 8.69 6.73
N VAL A 138 -23.10 8.13 6.37
CA VAL A 138 -24.44 8.55 6.82
C VAL A 138 -25.11 7.56 7.78
N ALA A 139 -24.61 6.31 7.83
CA ALA A 139 -25.05 5.25 8.74
C ALA A 139 -23.84 4.39 9.17
N GLU A 140 -24.06 3.44 10.06
CA GLU A 140 -23.03 2.46 10.45
C GLU A 140 -22.46 1.74 9.23
N PRO A 141 -21.13 1.71 9.05
CA PRO A 141 -20.50 1.05 7.93
C PRO A 141 -20.62 -0.48 8.06
N LYS A 142 -21.02 -1.14 6.96
CA LYS A 142 -21.11 -2.61 6.88
C LYS A 142 -20.63 -3.09 5.52
N LEU A 143 -19.93 -4.20 5.47
CA LEU A 143 -19.57 -4.82 4.18
C LEU A 143 -20.82 -5.26 3.42
N LYS A 144 -20.89 -4.97 2.14
CA LYS A 144 -21.91 -5.48 1.23
C LYS A 144 -21.77 -6.99 1.09
N LEU A 145 -22.86 -7.66 0.72
CA LEU A 145 -22.82 -9.10 0.41
C LEU A 145 -21.80 -9.38 -0.72
N GLY A 146 -20.89 -10.31 -0.49
CA GLY A 146 -19.82 -10.65 -1.44
C GLY A 146 -18.65 -9.65 -1.49
N ALA A 147 -18.62 -8.63 -0.65
CA ALA A 147 -17.56 -7.61 -0.65
C ALA A 147 -16.16 -8.19 -0.44
N LEU A 148 -15.99 -9.20 0.41
CA LEU A 148 -14.69 -9.80 0.69
C LEU A 148 -14.06 -10.44 -0.54
N SER A 149 -14.87 -11.09 -1.39
CA SER A 149 -14.40 -11.63 -2.68
C SER A 149 -13.78 -10.55 -3.55
N VAL A 150 -14.48 -9.40 -3.71
CA VAL A 150 -14.04 -8.28 -4.54
C VAL A 150 -12.84 -7.53 -3.93
N LEU A 151 -12.81 -7.38 -2.60
CA LEU A 151 -11.81 -6.58 -1.91
C LEU A 151 -10.47 -7.31 -1.79
N VAL A 152 -10.49 -8.59 -1.42
CA VAL A 152 -9.25 -9.25 -1.00
C VAL A 152 -9.13 -10.72 -1.40
N GLU A 153 -10.22 -11.51 -1.39
CA GLU A 153 -10.11 -12.97 -1.53
C GLU A 153 -9.63 -13.38 -2.93
N GLU A 154 -10.26 -12.84 -3.99
CA GLU A 154 -9.85 -13.15 -5.38
C GLU A 154 -8.45 -12.63 -5.68
N GLU A 155 -8.10 -11.45 -5.19
CA GLU A 155 -6.79 -10.83 -5.39
C GLU A 155 -5.69 -11.65 -4.70
N PHE A 156 -5.88 -11.96 -3.41
CA PHE A 156 -4.91 -12.74 -2.65
C PHE A 156 -4.78 -14.17 -3.17
N ALA A 157 -5.92 -14.87 -3.40
CA ALA A 157 -5.89 -16.22 -3.94
C ALA A 157 -5.17 -16.29 -5.29
N PHE A 158 -5.38 -15.32 -6.17
CA PHE A 158 -4.66 -15.23 -7.44
C PHE A 158 -3.15 -15.03 -7.21
N ALA A 159 -2.76 -14.07 -6.37
CA ALA A 159 -1.36 -13.81 -6.06
C ALA A 159 -0.69 -15.04 -5.43
N GLU A 160 -1.32 -15.67 -4.43
CA GLU A 160 -0.77 -16.83 -3.72
C GLU A 160 -0.60 -18.06 -4.64
N ASN A 161 -1.56 -18.30 -5.53
CA ASN A 161 -1.51 -19.43 -6.47
C ASN A 161 -0.50 -19.23 -7.61
N ASN A 162 -0.20 -17.99 -7.98
CA ASN A 162 0.64 -17.69 -9.13
C ASN A 162 2.05 -17.18 -8.76
N ALA A 163 2.27 -16.64 -7.57
CA ALA A 163 3.58 -16.15 -7.17
C ALA A 163 4.57 -17.31 -6.95
N LEU A 164 5.80 -17.13 -7.40
CA LEU A 164 6.94 -18.02 -7.16
C LEU A 164 7.64 -17.68 -5.84
N HIS A 165 7.54 -16.44 -5.40
CA HIS A 165 8.08 -15.92 -4.15
C HIS A 165 6.99 -15.78 -3.09
N LYS A 166 7.37 -15.42 -1.86
CA LYS A 166 6.39 -15.18 -0.78
C LYS A 166 5.56 -13.94 -1.06
N VAL A 167 4.29 -14.02 -0.66
CA VAL A 167 3.34 -12.93 -0.85
C VAL A 167 3.24 -12.10 0.44
N LYS A 168 3.32 -10.77 0.29
CA LYS A 168 3.00 -9.77 1.31
C LYS A 168 1.73 -9.02 0.87
N VAL A 169 0.73 -8.94 1.72
CA VAL A 169 -0.59 -8.38 1.36
C VAL A 169 -0.72 -6.94 1.88
N PRO A 170 -0.78 -5.92 1.00
CA PRO A 170 -1.09 -4.55 1.43
C PRO A 170 -2.60 -4.34 1.54
N LEU A 171 -3.05 -3.74 2.66
CA LEU A 171 -4.43 -3.36 2.93
C LEU A 171 -4.49 -1.93 3.45
N ASN A 172 -5.64 -1.30 3.33
CA ASN A 172 -5.87 0.02 3.90
C ASN A 172 -5.96 -0.05 5.43
N ASP A 173 -5.53 1.01 6.10
CA ASP A 173 -5.85 1.20 7.51
C ASP A 173 -7.23 1.89 7.68
N PRO A 174 -7.89 1.70 8.85
CA PRO A 174 -9.21 2.28 9.08
C PRO A 174 -9.18 3.80 9.23
N TYR A 175 -8.09 4.37 9.79
CA TYR A 175 -7.99 5.81 10.02
C TYR A 175 -7.88 6.60 8.71
N MET A 176 -7.17 6.09 7.70
CA MET A 176 -7.12 6.71 6.38
C MET A 176 -8.53 6.85 5.79
N ILE A 177 -9.34 5.79 5.82
CA ILE A 177 -10.73 5.83 5.32
C ILE A 177 -11.53 6.86 6.11
N ALA A 178 -11.38 6.91 7.44
CA ALA A 178 -12.05 7.87 8.29
C ALA A 178 -11.66 9.32 8.02
N VAL A 179 -10.39 9.58 7.65
CA VAL A 179 -9.89 10.93 7.31
C VAL A 179 -10.36 11.36 5.92
N MET A 180 -10.34 10.44 4.95
CA MET A 180 -10.70 10.73 3.56
C MET A 180 -12.21 10.84 3.33
N SER A 181 -13.05 10.48 4.32
CA SER A 181 -14.51 10.53 4.26
C SER A 181 -15.09 11.67 5.10
N ASP A 182 -16.23 12.21 4.67
CA ASP A 182 -17.07 12.99 5.57
C ASP A 182 -17.76 12.06 6.56
N ASN A 183 -17.82 12.49 7.82
CA ASN A 183 -18.40 11.71 8.91
C ASN A 183 -19.66 12.37 9.48
N ARG A 184 -20.80 12.18 8.82
CA ARG A 184 -22.08 12.75 9.31
C ARG A 184 -22.71 11.89 10.40
N HIS A 185 -22.60 10.57 10.29
CA HIS A 185 -23.22 9.66 11.25
C HIS A 185 -22.68 9.84 12.66
N TYR A 186 -21.38 9.63 12.86
CA TYR A 186 -20.77 9.72 14.20
C TYR A 186 -20.68 11.15 14.71
N THR A 187 -20.53 12.14 13.83
CA THR A 187 -20.58 13.56 14.23
C THR A 187 -21.95 13.91 14.83
N ARG A 188 -23.04 13.42 14.26
CA ARG A 188 -24.38 13.62 14.82
C ARG A 188 -24.55 12.98 16.20
N ILE A 189 -23.97 11.80 16.41
CA ILE A 189 -23.98 11.11 17.71
C ILE A 189 -23.16 11.88 18.73
N ALA A 190 -21.92 12.24 18.40
CA ALA A 190 -21.01 12.95 19.28
C ALA A 190 -21.55 14.34 19.71
N ARG A 191 -22.22 15.07 18.80
CA ARG A 191 -22.89 16.35 19.13
C ARG A 191 -23.97 16.20 20.19
N LYS A 192 -24.69 15.09 20.21
CA LYS A 192 -25.69 14.82 21.27
C LYS A 192 -25.05 14.47 22.61
N GLN A 193 -23.91 13.78 22.57
CA GLN A 193 -23.19 13.37 23.79
C GLN A 193 -22.40 14.52 24.43
N PHE A 194 -21.87 15.43 23.64
CA PHE A 194 -21.00 16.53 24.09
C PHE A 194 -21.45 17.88 23.49
N PRO A 195 -22.66 18.39 23.84
CA PRO A 195 -23.29 19.52 23.13
C PRO A 195 -22.50 20.81 23.15
N GLU A 196 -21.66 21.03 24.18
CA GLU A 196 -20.91 22.28 24.35
C GLU A 196 -19.40 22.17 24.11
N ASP A 197 -18.88 20.95 23.85
CA ASP A 197 -17.45 20.68 23.64
C ASP A 197 -17.17 20.24 22.23
N VAL A 198 -16.91 21.21 21.35
CA VAL A 198 -16.68 20.96 19.90
C VAL A 198 -15.46 20.08 19.67
N TRP A 199 -14.36 20.30 20.42
CA TRP A 199 -13.15 19.47 20.25
C TRP A 199 -13.45 18.01 20.60
N LYS A 200 -14.14 17.79 21.73
CA LYS A 200 -14.52 16.42 22.15
C LYS A 200 -15.50 15.76 21.19
N GLN A 201 -16.42 16.54 20.57
CA GLN A 201 -17.29 16.05 19.50
C GLN A 201 -16.48 15.52 18.31
N GLU A 202 -15.54 16.32 17.82
CA GLU A 202 -14.71 15.97 16.66
C GLU A 202 -13.81 14.77 16.94
N TYR A 203 -13.12 14.78 18.09
CA TYR A 203 -12.26 13.68 18.51
C TYR A 203 -13.04 12.37 18.67
N GLN A 204 -14.16 12.40 19.40
CA GLN A 204 -14.98 11.21 19.65
C GLN A 204 -15.62 10.68 18.35
N ALA A 205 -16.15 11.57 17.51
CA ALA A 205 -16.69 11.19 16.22
C ALA A 205 -15.64 10.50 15.32
N LYS A 206 -14.41 11.02 15.31
CA LYS A 206 -13.30 10.42 14.55
C LYS A 206 -12.92 9.06 15.11
N ARG A 207 -12.81 8.96 16.45
CA ARG A 207 -12.46 7.71 17.13
C ARG A 207 -13.50 6.61 16.88
N GLU A 208 -14.78 6.88 17.12
CA GLU A 208 -15.86 5.90 16.91
C GLU A 208 -15.94 5.44 15.43
N PHE A 209 -15.79 6.38 14.49
CA PHE A 209 -15.79 6.04 13.08
C PHE A 209 -14.60 5.17 12.69
N THR A 210 -13.39 5.49 13.17
CA THR A 210 -12.18 4.68 12.92
C THR A 210 -12.35 3.28 13.49
N LEU A 211 -12.91 3.15 14.70
CA LEU A 211 -13.12 1.84 15.34
C LEU A 211 -14.19 1.00 14.64
N ALA A 212 -15.27 1.61 14.17
CA ALA A 212 -16.26 0.91 13.36
C ALA A 212 -15.65 0.39 12.05
N LEU A 213 -14.91 1.24 11.34
CA LEU A 213 -14.17 0.81 10.14
C LEU A 213 -13.15 -0.30 10.44
N ALA A 214 -12.46 -0.21 11.57
CA ALA A 214 -11.50 -1.23 11.99
C ALA A 214 -12.17 -2.59 12.16
N LYS A 215 -13.25 -2.64 12.94
CA LYS A 215 -13.93 -3.88 13.35
C LYS A 215 -14.78 -4.51 12.24
N ASP A 216 -15.53 -3.65 11.53
CA ASP A 216 -16.59 -4.13 10.64
C ASP A 216 -16.17 -4.14 9.15
N ILE A 217 -15.06 -3.44 8.80
CA ILE A 217 -14.61 -3.33 7.41
C ILE A 217 -13.21 -3.90 7.19
N ILE A 218 -12.20 -3.48 7.96
CA ILE A 218 -10.81 -3.88 7.70
C ILE A 218 -10.48 -5.24 8.33
N ARG A 219 -10.86 -5.46 9.58
CA ARG A 219 -10.63 -6.74 10.25
C ARG A 219 -11.21 -7.95 9.49
N PRO A 220 -12.45 -7.93 8.97
CA PRO A 220 -12.96 -9.04 8.15
C PRO A 220 -12.12 -9.30 6.89
N GLN A 221 -11.54 -8.28 6.26
CA GLN A 221 -10.62 -8.46 5.13
C GLN A 221 -9.33 -9.17 5.56
N VAL A 222 -8.78 -8.78 6.71
CA VAL A 222 -7.59 -9.43 7.28
C VAL A 222 -7.88 -10.89 7.62
N GLU A 223 -9.01 -11.18 8.28
CA GLU A 223 -9.43 -12.54 8.62
C GLU A 223 -9.62 -13.40 7.38
N ALA A 224 -10.21 -12.86 6.31
CA ALA A 224 -10.41 -13.55 5.04
C ALA A 224 -9.08 -13.94 4.38
N VAL A 225 -8.12 -13.05 4.27
CA VAL A 225 -6.81 -13.38 3.67
C VAL A 225 -5.98 -14.32 4.55
N VAL A 226 -6.09 -14.23 5.88
CA VAL A 226 -5.45 -15.17 6.82
C VAL A 226 -6.05 -16.57 6.70
N ALA A 227 -7.36 -16.68 6.55
CA ALA A 227 -8.04 -17.96 6.30
C ALA A 227 -7.57 -18.61 4.98
N LEU A 228 -7.17 -17.81 4.00
CA LEU A 228 -6.58 -18.25 2.73
C LEU A 228 -5.07 -18.51 2.81
N GLY A 229 -4.41 -18.26 3.96
CA GLY A 229 -3.00 -18.57 4.18
C GLY A 229 -2.06 -17.37 4.22
N ALA A 230 -2.55 -16.14 4.21
CA ALA A 230 -1.69 -14.96 4.36
C ALA A 230 -0.98 -14.98 5.73
N SER A 231 0.34 -14.75 5.70
CA SER A 231 1.17 -14.74 6.91
C SER A 231 1.85 -13.41 7.17
N TRP A 232 1.93 -12.52 6.18
CA TRP A 232 2.44 -11.16 6.31
C TRP A 232 1.48 -10.16 5.66
N ILE A 233 0.90 -9.29 6.48
CA ILE A 233 -0.07 -8.28 6.07
C ILE A 233 0.49 -6.90 6.39
N GLN A 234 0.42 -5.99 5.44
CA GLN A 234 0.78 -4.58 5.61
C GLN A 234 -0.50 -3.76 5.71
N LEU A 235 -0.58 -2.86 6.69
CA LEU A 235 -1.58 -1.80 6.72
C LEU A 235 -0.93 -0.49 6.27
N ASP A 236 -1.56 0.20 5.31
CA ASP A 236 -1.04 1.44 4.74
C ASP A 236 -1.61 2.65 5.48
N LEU A 237 -0.76 3.42 6.16
CA LEU A 237 -1.10 4.53 7.04
C LEU A 237 -0.65 5.90 6.47
N PRO A 238 -1.07 6.30 5.27
CA PRO A 238 -0.61 7.56 4.67
C PRO A 238 -1.09 8.80 5.43
N CYS A 239 -2.13 8.67 6.24
CA CYS A 239 -2.75 9.78 6.99
C CYS A 239 -2.40 9.78 8.48
N ALA A 240 -1.56 8.86 8.98
CA ALA A 240 -1.31 8.69 10.41
C ALA A 240 -0.79 9.96 11.10
N THR A 241 0.03 10.74 10.41
CA THR A 241 0.69 11.94 10.94
C THR A 241 0.04 13.26 10.51
N VAL A 242 -1.09 13.21 9.80
CA VAL A 242 -1.83 14.42 9.39
C VAL A 242 -2.31 15.22 10.61
N ASN A 243 -2.81 14.52 11.63
CA ASN A 243 -3.19 15.10 12.92
C ASN A 243 -2.51 14.31 14.03
N VAL A 244 -1.49 14.88 14.65
CA VAL A 244 -0.68 14.19 15.69
C VAL A 244 -1.52 13.83 16.91
N GLU A 245 -2.49 14.68 17.27
CA GLU A 245 -3.44 14.42 18.36
C GLU A 245 -4.33 13.18 18.11
N HIS A 246 -4.41 12.70 16.88
CA HIS A 246 -5.15 11.49 16.53
C HIS A 246 -4.30 10.21 16.56
N LEU A 247 -3.00 10.30 16.84
CA LEU A 247 -2.15 9.09 16.93
C LEU A 247 -2.68 8.02 17.90
N PRO A 248 -3.26 8.37 19.07
CA PRO A 248 -3.94 7.37 19.91
C PRO A 248 -5.08 6.66 19.18
N ILE A 249 -5.85 7.37 18.35
CA ILE A 249 -6.95 6.78 17.55
C ILE A 249 -6.38 5.84 16.48
N VAL A 250 -5.27 6.24 15.84
CA VAL A 250 -4.58 5.39 14.83
C VAL A 250 -4.13 4.07 15.47
N VAL A 251 -3.47 4.14 16.63
CA VAL A 251 -3.00 2.95 17.36
C VAL A 251 -4.18 2.07 17.79
N GLU A 252 -5.23 2.66 18.34
CA GLU A 252 -6.44 1.93 18.75
C GLU A 252 -7.12 1.23 17.56
N GLY A 253 -7.20 1.94 16.42
CA GLY A 253 -7.75 1.39 15.18
C GLY A 253 -6.93 0.22 14.64
N VAL A 254 -5.60 0.36 14.58
CA VAL A 254 -4.69 -0.73 14.17
C VAL A 254 -4.83 -1.92 15.12
N ASN A 255 -4.79 -1.70 16.44
CA ASN A 255 -4.93 -2.78 17.43
C ASN A 255 -6.26 -3.52 17.27
N ALA A 256 -7.37 -2.80 17.05
CA ALA A 256 -8.68 -3.43 16.80
C ALA A 256 -8.71 -4.30 15.55
N VAL A 257 -7.89 -3.98 14.53
CA VAL A 257 -7.73 -4.81 13.33
C VAL A 257 -6.95 -6.09 13.61
N VAL A 258 -5.82 -5.99 14.34
CA VAL A 258 -4.80 -7.06 14.38
C VAL A 258 -4.90 -7.99 15.59
N GLU A 259 -5.57 -7.56 16.66
CA GLU A 259 -5.64 -8.30 17.91
C GLU A 259 -6.21 -9.72 17.73
N GLY A 260 -5.48 -10.74 18.24
CA GLY A 260 -5.88 -12.14 18.18
C GLY A 260 -5.65 -12.84 16.83
N ILE A 261 -5.23 -12.12 15.77
CA ILE A 261 -5.06 -12.72 14.44
C ILE A 261 -3.68 -13.38 14.32
N PRO A 262 -3.59 -14.65 13.83
CA PRO A 262 -2.33 -15.39 13.73
C PRO A 262 -1.52 -15.03 12.47
N ALA A 263 -1.15 -13.76 12.33
CA ALA A 263 -0.31 -13.26 11.24
C ALA A 263 0.71 -12.23 11.77
N SER A 264 1.73 -11.94 10.98
CA SER A 264 2.66 -10.83 11.22
C SER A 264 2.17 -9.58 10.48
N PHE A 265 2.21 -8.44 11.16
CA PHE A 265 1.77 -7.18 10.59
C PHE A 265 2.92 -6.21 10.41
N SER A 266 2.89 -5.50 9.28
CA SER A 266 3.69 -4.31 9.03
C SER A 266 2.80 -3.09 8.90
N LEU A 267 3.33 -1.93 9.25
CA LEU A 267 2.70 -0.64 9.02
C LEU A 267 3.54 0.16 8.04
N HIS A 268 2.93 0.59 6.93
CA HIS A 268 3.60 1.50 6.01
C HIS A 268 3.20 2.93 6.31
N PHE A 269 4.21 3.75 6.66
CA PHE A 269 4.05 5.18 6.90
C PHE A 269 4.69 5.97 5.76
N CYS A 270 3.89 6.76 5.06
CA CYS A 270 4.42 7.81 4.22
C CYS A 270 5.15 8.85 5.08
N TYR A 271 6.14 9.54 4.49
CA TYR A 271 6.97 10.47 5.25
C TYR A 271 6.14 11.62 5.84
N PRO A 272 6.29 11.90 7.15
CA PRO A 272 5.52 12.94 7.83
C PRO A 272 6.02 14.34 7.44
N ARG A 273 5.55 14.85 6.30
CA ARG A 273 5.91 16.17 5.81
C ARG A 273 5.07 17.24 6.50
N ARG A 274 5.75 18.23 7.11
CA ARG A 274 5.18 19.42 7.74
C ARG A 274 3.81 19.24 8.38
N ASN A 275 3.81 18.82 9.62
CA ASN A 275 2.62 18.96 10.44
C ASN A 275 2.32 20.45 10.66
N SER A 276 1.12 20.89 10.28
CA SER A 276 0.68 22.30 10.41
C SER A 276 0.64 22.79 11.85
N LEU A 277 0.44 21.90 12.82
CA LEU A 277 0.34 22.23 14.23
C LEU A 277 1.71 22.30 14.92
N THR A 278 2.59 21.34 14.65
CA THR A 278 3.87 21.24 15.36
C THR A 278 5.04 21.83 14.58
N LYS A 279 4.90 22.05 13.25
CA LYS A 279 5.97 22.41 12.32
C LYS A 279 7.14 21.42 12.32
N LYS A 280 6.96 20.23 12.90
CA LYS A 280 7.93 19.15 12.92
C LYS A 280 7.74 18.26 11.70
N ASN A 281 8.83 17.73 11.19
CA ASN A 281 8.87 16.70 10.17
C ASN A 281 9.55 15.46 10.77
N GLY A 282 9.34 14.30 10.15
CA GLY A 282 10.04 13.09 10.53
C GLY A 282 9.26 12.17 11.47
N TYR A 283 9.85 11.02 11.70
CA TYR A 283 9.18 9.92 12.40
C TYR A 283 9.17 10.06 13.93
N GLU A 284 9.85 11.06 14.49
CA GLU A 284 9.75 11.37 15.92
C GLU A 284 8.31 11.66 16.38
N LEU A 285 7.44 12.11 15.44
CA LEU A 285 6.03 12.36 15.68
C LEU A 285 5.25 11.12 16.14
N LEU A 286 5.73 9.93 15.77
CA LEU A 286 5.06 8.67 16.13
C LEU A 286 5.29 8.24 17.58
N TYR A 287 6.34 8.78 18.23
CA TYR A 287 6.67 8.45 19.62
C TYR A 287 5.79 9.25 20.61
N PRO A 288 5.34 8.66 21.75
CA PRO A 288 5.53 7.25 22.16
C PRO A 288 4.43 6.31 21.64
N HIS A 289 3.52 6.78 20.81
CA HIS A 289 2.27 6.09 20.47
C HIS A 289 2.50 4.71 19.86
N VAL A 290 3.51 4.55 19.00
CA VAL A 290 3.81 3.25 18.34
C VAL A 290 4.24 2.15 19.33
N LEU A 291 4.67 2.51 20.54
CA LEU A 291 4.99 1.53 21.59
C LEU A 291 3.74 0.82 22.13
N HIS A 292 2.56 1.40 21.96
CA HIS A 292 1.26 0.86 22.38
C HIS A 292 0.58 -0.01 21.31
N LEU A 293 1.23 -0.24 20.17
CA LEU A 293 0.74 -1.16 19.14
C LEU A 293 0.75 -2.62 19.65
N ASP A 294 -0.20 -3.42 19.20
CA ASP A 294 -0.23 -4.86 19.46
C ASP A 294 1.10 -5.54 19.07
N GLN A 295 1.53 -6.56 19.80
CA GLN A 295 2.81 -7.24 19.59
C GLN A 295 2.92 -7.97 18.24
N ARG A 296 1.81 -8.16 17.52
CA ARG A 296 1.79 -8.73 16.16
C ARG A 296 2.27 -7.74 15.13
N VAL A 297 2.20 -6.43 15.42
CA VAL A 297 2.86 -5.40 14.60
C VAL A 297 4.34 -5.47 14.90
N ARG A 298 5.12 -6.00 13.95
CA ARG A 298 6.56 -6.24 14.13
C ARG A 298 7.42 -5.48 13.15
N HIS A 299 6.85 -4.88 12.13
CA HIS A 299 7.59 -4.28 11.04
C HIS A 299 7.04 -2.89 10.70
N PHE A 300 7.93 -1.93 10.51
CA PHE A 300 7.60 -0.61 9.95
C PHE A 300 8.21 -0.49 8.56
N SER A 301 7.42 -0.07 7.59
CA SER A 301 7.83 0.26 6.24
C SER A 301 7.83 1.78 6.07
N LEU A 302 8.99 2.37 5.81
CA LEU A 302 9.22 3.81 5.94
C LEU A 302 9.75 4.42 4.65
N GLU A 303 9.30 5.64 4.33
CA GLU A 303 9.94 6.48 3.34
C GLU A 303 11.18 7.13 3.94
N LEU A 304 12.37 6.71 3.56
CA LEU A 304 13.62 7.23 4.10
C LEU A 304 14.57 7.79 3.03
N ALA A 305 14.49 7.30 1.77
CA ALA A 305 15.36 7.79 0.71
C ALA A 305 15.10 9.26 0.38
N ASN A 306 13.87 9.73 0.59
CA ASN A 306 13.41 11.10 0.40
C ASN A 306 13.09 11.81 1.73
N ALA A 307 13.67 11.33 2.85
CA ALA A 307 13.51 11.97 4.14
C ALA A 307 14.28 13.32 4.20
N ASP A 308 13.73 14.27 4.98
CA ASP A 308 14.41 15.57 5.19
C ASP A 308 15.68 15.39 6.02
N ASP A 309 15.70 14.42 6.96
CA ASP A 309 16.85 14.06 7.78
C ASP A 309 16.89 12.54 8.01
N TYR A 310 17.53 11.83 7.08
CA TYR A 310 17.68 10.38 7.11
C TYR A 310 18.30 9.84 8.42
N GLU A 311 19.34 10.53 8.94
CA GLU A 311 20.05 10.10 10.13
C GLU A 311 19.21 10.25 11.39
N SER A 312 18.54 11.37 11.51
CA SER A 312 17.64 11.64 12.65
C SER A 312 16.48 10.64 12.68
N ASP A 313 15.87 10.36 11.53
CA ASP A 313 14.76 9.42 11.44
C ASP A 313 15.19 7.97 11.76
N LEU A 314 16.36 7.53 11.31
CA LEU A 314 16.91 6.24 11.71
C LEU A 314 17.20 6.16 13.21
N ALA A 315 17.77 7.22 13.79
CA ALA A 315 18.09 7.26 15.22
C ALA A 315 16.85 7.11 16.11
N VAL A 316 15.72 7.68 15.68
CA VAL A 316 14.42 7.52 16.36
C VAL A 316 14.03 6.04 16.47
N PHE A 317 14.16 5.26 15.39
CA PHE A 317 13.82 3.84 15.41
C PHE A 317 14.84 2.99 16.17
N ALA A 318 16.12 3.39 16.20
CA ALA A 318 17.09 2.77 17.08
C ALA A 318 16.70 2.95 18.55
N GLN A 319 16.19 4.12 18.94
CA GLN A 319 15.66 4.37 20.28
C GLN A 319 14.43 3.50 20.56
N TYR A 320 13.45 3.41 19.66
CA TYR A 320 12.28 2.56 19.84
C TYR A 320 12.68 1.10 20.09
N ASN A 321 13.68 0.59 19.36
CA ASN A 321 14.16 -0.77 19.49
C ASN A 321 14.84 -1.08 20.83
N THR A 322 15.14 -0.08 21.65
CA THR A 322 15.58 -0.31 23.05
C THR A 322 14.42 -0.71 23.96
N GLU A 323 13.20 -0.25 23.66
CA GLU A 323 12.00 -0.53 24.44
C GLU A 323 11.21 -1.71 23.83
N ARG A 324 11.10 -1.74 22.52
CA ARG A 324 10.42 -2.80 21.78
C ARG A 324 11.08 -3.00 20.41
N LYS A 325 11.47 -4.24 20.09
CA LYS A 325 12.09 -4.56 18.80
C LYS A 325 11.06 -4.56 17.66
N PHE A 326 11.39 -3.80 16.62
CA PHE A 326 10.70 -3.79 15.34
C PHE A 326 11.69 -4.08 14.21
N ASP A 327 11.25 -4.85 13.24
CA ASP A 327 11.90 -4.93 11.94
C ASP A 327 11.67 -3.62 11.18
N LEU A 328 12.66 -3.17 10.44
CA LEU A 328 12.59 -1.90 9.73
C LEU A 328 12.74 -2.10 8.23
N GLY A 329 11.66 -1.87 7.50
CA GLY A 329 11.66 -1.75 6.05
C GLY A 329 12.04 -0.35 5.66
N ILE A 330 13.30 -0.19 5.28
CA ILE A 330 13.84 1.11 4.88
C ILE A 330 13.54 1.38 3.41
N GLY A 331 12.94 2.53 3.12
CA GLY A 331 12.86 3.09 1.78
C GLY A 331 14.27 3.49 1.32
N VAL A 332 14.77 2.84 0.28
CA VAL A 332 16.12 3.07 -0.26
C VAL A 332 16.09 3.68 -1.67
N ILE A 333 14.91 3.79 -2.25
CA ILE A 333 14.64 4.37 -3.56
C ILE A 333 13.69 5.55 -3.40
N ASP A 334 14.17 6.75 -3.72
CA ASP A 334 13.34 7.96 -3.80
C ASP A 334 12.45 7.89 -5.06
N ILE A 335 11.16 7.65 -4.85
CA ILE A 335 10.18 7.55 -5.93
C ILE A 335 9.84 8.90 -6.58
N THR A 336 10.24 10.01 -5.97
CA THR A 336 10.03 11.36 -6.51
C THR A 336 11.18 11.80 -7.39
N LEU A 337 12.37 11.21 -7.21
CA LEU A 337 13.55 11.48 -8.02
C LEU A 337 13.25 11.16 -9.49
N GLY A 338 13.38 12.17 -10.35
CA GLY A 338 13.16 11.99 -11.78
C GLY A 338 11.70 11.75 -12.19
N ARG A 339 10.71 11.95 -11.31
CA ARG A 339 9.27 11.91 -11.69
C ARG A 339 9.02 12.85 -12.89
N HIS A 340 9.72 13.99 -12.94
CA HIS A 340 9.64 14.98 -14.00
C HIS A 340 10.93 15.09 -14.86
N ARG A 341 11.91 14.19 -14.67
CA ARG A 341 13.19 14.17 -15.39
C ARG A 341 13.51 12.73 -15.79
N GLU A 342 13.31 12.41 -17.07
CA GLU A 342 13.64 11.08 -17.59
C GLU A 342 15.16 10.81 -17.46
N GLY A 343 15.51 9.55 -17.20
CA GLY A 343 16.90 9.09 -17.11
C GLY A 343 17.60 9.34 -15.78
N LEU A 344 16.98 10.06 -14.83
CA LEU A 344 17.57 10.25 -13.51
C LEU A 344 17.21 9.08 -12.59
N TYR A 345 18.23 8.35 -12.16
CA TYR A 345 18.11 7.19 -11.25
C TYR A 345 19.16 7.28 -10.15
N GLU A 346 18.85 6.70 -9.02
CA GLU A 346 19.84 6.45 -7.97
C GLU A 346 20.82 5.38 -8.43
N LYS A 347 21.98 5.32 -7.76
CA LYS A 347 23.00 4.30 -8.03
C LYS A 347 22.87 3.16 -7.03
N PRO A 348 23.13 1.90 -7.42
CA PRO A 348 23.13 0.77 -6.48
C PRO A 348 24.08 0.97 -5.28
N GLN A 349 25.17 1.70 -5.46
CA GLN A 349 26.10 2.03 -4.37
C GLN A 349 25.45 2.88 -3.28
N LEU A 350 24.64 3.88 -3.66
CA LEU A 350 23.89 4.69 -2.69
C LEU A 350 22.85 3.85 -1.94
N VAL A 351 22.18 2.93 -2.63
CA VAL A 351 21.26 1.97 -2.00
C VAL A 351 22.01 1.10 -0.99
N ARG A 352 23.19 0.57 -1.35
CA ARG A 352 24.07 -0.17 -0.43
C ARG A 352 24.44 0.65 0.80
N GLU A 353 24.85 1.90 0.61
CA GLU A 353 25.23 2.81 1.70
C GLU A 353 24.08 3.01 2.69
N ARG A 354 22.86 3.28 2.20
CA ARG A 354 21.64 3.40 3.02
C ARG A 354 21.37 2.13 3.83
N ILE A 355 21.49 0.95 3.22
CA ILE A 355 21.25 -0.33 3.87
C ILE A 355 22.27 -0.58 5.01
N LEU A 356 23.55 -0.40 4.72
CA LEU A 356 24.60 -0.60 5.69
C LEU A 356 24.53 0.41 6.84
N ARG A 357 24.17 1.65 6.53
CA ARG A 357 23.97 2.69 7.55
C ARG A 357 22.81 2.35 8.48
N ALA A 358 21.69 1.86 7.94
CA ALA A 358 20.56 1.40 8.77
C ALA A 358 20.97 0.22 9.67
N ALA A 359 21.71 -0.75 9.13
CA ALA A 359 22.20 -1.89 9.90
C ALA A 359 23.15 -1.47 11.04
N GLU A 360 24.01 -0.47 10.79
CA GLU A 360 24.91 0.10 11.80
C GLU A 360 24.13 0.80 12.91
N VAL A 361 23.17 1.66 12.57
CA VAL A 361 22.36 2.43 13.53
C VAL A 361 21.50 1.51 14.38
N LEU A 362 20.86 0.51 13.78
CA LEU A 362 20.03 -0.47 14.50
C LEU A 362 20.87 -1.52 15.26
N LYS A 363 22.18 -1.60 15.01
CA LYS A 363 23.11 -2.59 15.61
C LYS A 363 22.71 -4.06 15.40
N ASP A 364 21.81 -4.31 14.47
CA ASP A 364 21.32 -5.64 14.12
C ASP A 364 20.89 -5.67 12.65
N PRO A 365 21.73 -6.17 11.74
CA PRO A 365 21.40 -6.22 10.32
C PRO A 365 20.21 -7.12 9.98
N SER A 366 19.83 -8.04 10.88
CA SER A 366 18.67 -8.92 10.66
C SER A 366 17.34 -8.20 10.78
N LEU A 367 17.31 -7.01 11.37
CA LEU A 367 16.11 -6.17 11.49
C LEU A 367 15.84 -5.34 10.23
N VAL A 368 16.79 -5.28 9.28
CA VAL A 368 16.70 -4.40 8.10
C VAL A 368 16.08 -5.14 6.91
N TYR A 369 14.97 -4.62 6.42
CA TYR A 369 14.32 -4.98 5.17
C TYR A 369 14.44 -3.82 4.18
N VAL A 370 14.33 -4.08 2.88
CA VAL A 370 14.64 -3.12 1.82
C VAL A 370 13.43 -2.94 0.89
N ALA A 371 13.00 -1.71 0.69
CA ALA A 371 11.87 -1.37 -0.15
C ALA A 371 12.08 -0.04 -0.92
N PRO A 372 11.27 0.28 -1.93
CA PRO A 372 11.09 1.66 -2.36
C PRO A 372 10.46 2.50 -1.23
N ASP A 373 10.57 3.82 -1.29
CA ASP A 373 9.94 4.71 -0.32
C ASP A 373 8.43 4.49 -0.21
N CYS A 374 7.76 4.31 -1.34
CA CYS A 374 6.31 4.12 -1.39
C CYS A 374 5.93 3.27 -2.62
N GLY A 375 4.62 3.06 -2.83
CA GLY A 375 4.10 2.40 -4.03
C GLY A 375 4.46 3.12 -5.32
N LEU A 376 4.72 2.37 -6.40
CA LEU A 376 5.26 2.90 -7.66
C LEU A 376 4.19 3.26 -8.71
N ARG A 377 2.91 3.20 -8.34
CA ARG A 377 1.76 3.35 -9.26
C ARG A 377 1.81 4.56 -10.20
N GLN A 378 2.40 5.66 -9.75
CA GLN A 378 2.42 6.93 -10.50
C GLN A 378 3.58 7.02 -11.50
N LEU A 379 4.47 6.04 -11.52
CA LEU A 379 5.61 6.01 -12.41
C LEU A 379 5.28 5.25 -13.70
N LYS A 380 6.11 5.45 -14.74
CA LYS A 380 6.07 4.58 -15.92
C LYS A 380 6.57 3.18 -15.54
N LEU A 381 5.96 2.11 -16.06
CA LEU A 381 6.30 0.73 -15.68
C LEU A 381 7.78 0.38 -15.98
N ASP A 382 8.32 0.83 -17.10
CA ASP A 382 9.75 0.61 -17.44
C ASP A 382 10.68 1.26 -16.40
N ARG A 383 10.26 2.41 -15.81
CA ARG A 383 10.97 3.03 -14.70
C ARG A 383 10.88 2.18 -13.42
N CYS A 384 9.72 1.67 -13.09
CA CYS A 384 9.54 0.79 -11.91
C CYS A 384 10.45 -0.43 -11.99
N ILE A 385 10.52 -1.06 -13.16
CA ILE A 385 11.41 -2.19 -13.43
C ILE A 385 12.87 -1.81 -13.13
N ARG A 386 13.31 -0.67 -13.66
CA ARG A 386 14.69 -0.21 -13.42
C ARG A 386 14.98 0.12 -11.96
N LEU A 387 14.01 0.70 -11.24
CA LEU A 387 14.14 0.96 -9.80
C LEU A 387 14.26 -0.33 -8.98
N TYR A 388 13.49 -1.37 -9.30
CA TYR A 388 13.63 -2.67 -8.68
C TYR A 388 15.01 -3.31 -8.94
N GLU A 389 15.51 -3.25 -10.18
CA GLU A 389 16.85 -3.75 -10.52
C GLU A 389 17.94 -3.04 -9.69
N ILE A 390 17.87 -1.70 -9.58
CA ILE A 390 18.81 -0.89 -8.78
C ILE A 390 18.73 -1.26 -7.30
N MET A 391 17.52 -1.39 -6.77
CA MET A 391 17.29 -1.74 -5.37
C MET A 391 17.86 -3.12 -5.03
N VAL A 392 17.57 -4.11 -5.86
CA VAL A 392 18.07 -5.48 -5.66
C VAL A 392 19.60 -5.53 -5.81
N GLU A 393 20.16 -4.86 -6.82
CA GLU A 393 21.61 -4.77 -6.99
C GLU A 393 22.29 -4.14 -5.77
N GLY A 394 21.74 -3.05 -5.23
CA GLY A 394 22.22 -2.41 -4.00
C GLY A 394 22.15 -3.33 -2.77
N ALA A 395 21.05 -4.09 -2.63
CA ALA A 395 20.91 -5.07 -1.57
C ALA A 395 21.93 -6.22 -1.70
N GLU A 396 22.19 -6.70 -2.92
CA GLU A 396 23.23 -7.71 -3.18
C GLU A 396 24.64 -7.18 -2.85
N LEU A 397 24.93 -5.91 -3.18
CA LEU A 397 26.18 -5.26 -2.81
C LEU A 397 26.32 -5.16 -1.26
N ALA A 398 25.26 -4.84 -0.55
CA ALA A 398 25.26 -4.79 0.92
C ALA A 398 25.50 -6.17 1.58
N ARG A 399 24.99 -7.25 0.97
CA ARG A 399 25.19 -8.64 1.44
C ARG A 399 26.61 -9.14 1.30
N ARG A 400 27.40 -8.56 0.38
CA ARG A 400 28.80 -8.98 0.12
C ARG A 400 29.82 -8.28 1.01
N GLY A 401 29.38 -7.34 1.85
CA GLY A 401 30.23 -6.54 2.74
C GLY A 401 30.53 -5.20 2.15
#